data_1da242014b5eb35d22089bdc23e1e895
#
_entry.id   1da242014b5eb35d22089bdc23e1e895
#
_cell.length_a   1.000
_cell.length_b   1.000
_cell.length_c   1.000
_cell.angle_alpha   90.00
_cell.angle_beta   90.00
_cell.angle_gamma   90.00
#
_symmetry.space_group_name_H-M   'P 1'
#
loop_
_entity.id
_entity.type
_entity.pdbx_description
1 polymer ?
#
loop_
_entity_poly.entity_id
_entity_poly.type
_entity_poly.pdbx_seq_one_letter_code
_entity_poly.pdbx_strand_id
1 'polypeptide(L)'
;MDKFAAETGECKMKWDVKTIRLAFIGSGFMAQAMLRGLVRSGTVPPEHMGVVNPVDPETCARLSREYGVLAAEPEWLRQADVIFFAVKPQTFPEACQMYGKYFTADKLYLTIMAGVSCAAVEAATGNAAVVRFMPNLALSVQKSATAYCLGKHAGEEEAALAQALFSPLGVVARLPEAQLSAVTALSGSGPAYFYLLCEAMIESAAADGMNRETARALTVQTLEGAAALIAFSGESPTEMRRRITSKKGTTEAGVAALEEAGFSRAVQAGYLAARRRSDELGKQ
;
A
#
# COMPACT_ATOMS: atom_id res chain seq x y z
N MET A 1 25.03 -17.38 45.13
CA MET A 1 26.23 -17.30 44.27
C MET A 1 25.74 -17.08 42.85
N ASP A 2 25.59 -15.80 42.55
CA ASP A 2 25.09 -15.30 41.28
C ASP A 2 26.22 -15.28 40.25
N LYS A 3 25.97 -15.82 39.09
CA LYS A 3 26.68 -15.53 37.84
C LYS A 3 25.86 -16.03 36.65
N PHE A 4 24.79 -15.31 36.29
CA PHE A 4 24.24 -15.29 34.95
C PHE A 4 23.41 -13.98 34.81
N ALA A 5 24.09 -12.84 34.93
CA ALA A 5 23.60 -11.62 34.30
C ALA A 5 23.93 -11.78 32.82
N ALA A 6 22.96 -12.28 32.04
CA ALA A 6 23.02 -12.26 30.60
C ALA A 6 23.02 -10.80 30.17
N GLU A 7 24.10 -10.37 29.54
CA GLU A 7 24.20 -9.15 28.79
C GLU A 7 23.10 -9.18 27.69
N THR A 8 21.96 -8.56 27.95
CA THR A 8 21.02 -8.17 26.90
C THR A 8 21.66 -7.01 26.16
N GLY A 9 22.59 -7.31 25.27
CA GLY A 9 23.04 -6.38 24.27
C GLY A 9 21.82 -6.02 23.43
N GLU A 10 21.27 -4.81 23.62
CA GLU A 10 20.31 -4.23 22.70
C GLU A 10 20.97 -4.23 21.32
N CYS A 11 20.54 -5.14 20.46
CA CYS A 11 20.90 -5.12 19.06
C CYS A 11 20.33 -3.83 18.49
N LYS A 12 21.14 -2.77 18.43
CA LYS A 12 20.74 -1.51 17.80
C LYS A 12 20.41 -1.83 16.36
N MET A 13 19.13 -1.82 16.02
CA MET A 13 18.68 -1.94 14.64
C MET A 13 19.36 -0.83 13.83
N LYS A 14 19.88 -1.15 12.67
CA LYS A 14 20.49 -0.18 11.74
C LYS A 14 19.51 0.96 11.40
N TRP A 15 18.23 0.64 11.38
CA TRP A 15 17.14 1.52 10.99
C TRP A 15 16.16 1.76 12.14
N ASP A 16 16.03 3.01 12.58
CA ASP A 16 15.00 3.44 13.54
C ASP A 16 14.07 4.45 12.88
N VAL A 17 12.77 4.12 12.82
CA VAL A 17 11.74 4.96 12.20
C VAL A 17 11.64 6.38 12.80
N LYS A 18 12.15 6.59 14.02
CA LYS A 18 12.16 7.91 14.67
C LYS A 18 13.32 8.79 14.26
N THR A 19 14.38 8.20 13.73
CA THR A 19 15.63 8.92 13.42
C THR A 19 15.98 8.91 11.94
N ILE A 20 15.47 7.96 11.15
CA ILE A 20 15.74 7.89 9.71
C ILE A 20 15.26 9.14 8.98
N ARG A 21 16.04 9.56 7.98
CA ARG A 21 15.65 10.56 6.99
C ARG A 21 15.09 9.87 5.76
N LEU A 22 13.79 10.03 5.53
CA LEU A 22 13.04 9.37 4.47
C LEU A 22 12.75 10.32 3.32
N ALA A 23 13.39 10.12 2.17
CA ALA A 23 13.17 10.92 0.96
C ALA A 23 12.16 10.26 0.03
N PHE A 24 11.13 10.96 -0.38
CA PHE A 24 10.23 10.55 -1.45
C PHE A 24 10.65 11.18 -2.76
N ILE A 25 10.97 10.37 -3.77
CA ILE A 25 11.10 10.82 -5.16
C ILE A 25 9.74 10.68 -5.82
N GLY A 26 9.10 11.82 -6.09
CA GLY A 26 7.75 11.92 -6.62
C GLY A 26 6.70 12.33 -5.59
N SER A 27 5.71 13.08 -6.06
CA SER A 27 4.61 13.68 -5.25
C SER A 27 3.22 13.22 -5.72
N GLY A 28 3.13 12.06 -6.40
CA GLY A 28 1.88 11.51 -6.93
C GLY A 28 0.90 11.04 -5.84
N PHE A 29 -0.28 10.60 -6.24
CA PHE A 29 -1.36 10.17 -5.33
C PHE A 29 -0.91 9.18 -4.26
N MET A 30 -0.10 8.18 -4.62
CA MET A 30 0.36 7.18 -3.66
C MET A 30 1.37 7.76 -2.67
N ALA A 31 2.30 8.62 -3.13
CA ALA A 31 3.22 9.33 -2.25
C ALA A 31 2.47 10.17 -1.22
N GLN A 32 1.45 10.93 -1.67
CA GLN A 32 0.59 11.74 -0.80
C GLN A 32 -0.17 10.88 0.22
N ALA A 33 -0.74 9.77 -0.23
CA ALA A 33 -1.44 8.84 0.66
C ALA A 33 -0.51 8.25 1.74
N MET A 34 0.72 7.89 1.36
CA MET A 34 1.74 7.39 2.30
C MET A 34 2.17 8.45 3.29
N LEU A 35 2.51 9.66 2.81
CA LEU A 35 2.88 10.77 3.68
C LEU A 35 1.77 11.06 4.71
N ARG A 36 0.52 11.15 4.25
CA ARG A 36 -0.63 11.31 5.14
C ARG A 36 -0.71 10.19 6.18
N GLY A 37 -0.55 8.95 5.76
CA GLY A 37 -0.59 7.78 6.64
C GLY A 37 0.52 7.83 7.70
N LEU A 38 1.77 8.06 7.29
CA LEU A 38 2.94 8.11 8.17
C LEU A 38 2.87 9.27 9.16
N VAL A 39 2.42 10.45 8.72
CA VAL A 39 2.21 11.61 9.60
C VAL A 39 1.11 11.33 10.63
N ARG A 40 -0.04 10.83 10.18
CA ARG A 40 -1.17 10.52 11.08
C ARG A 40 -0.88 9.42 12.09
N SER A 41 -0.06 8.44 11.72
CA SER A 41 0.37 7.38 12.63
C SER A 41 1.49 7.83 13.59
N GLY A 42 2.14 8.97 13.32
CA GLY A 42 3.32 9.42 14.05
C GLY A 42 4.50 8.45 13.92
N THR A 43 4.55 7.64 12.86
CA THR A 43 5.59 6.62 12.66
C THR A 43 6.95 7.27 12.42
N VAL A 44 7.02 8.20 11.47
CA VAL A 44 8.22 8.99 11.16
C VAL A 44 7.93 10.45 11.49
N PRO A 45 8.83 11.17 12.18
CA PRO A 45 8.67 12.62 12.38
C PRO A 45 8.56 13.36 11.04
N PRO A 46 7.59 14.28 10.86
CA PRO A 46 7.40 14.98 9.60
C PRO A 46 8.66 15.70 9.08
N GLU A 47 9.43 16.30 9.99
CA GLU A 47 10.69 16.99 9.71
C GLU A 47 11.81 16.06 9.21
N HIS A 48 11.66 14.76 9.38
CA HIS A 48 12.55 13.74 8.84
C HIS A 48 12.11 13.21 7.46
N MET A 49 10.98 13.69 6.94
CA MET A 49 10.46 13.29 5.63
C MET A 49 10.63 14.41 4.62
N GLY A 50 11.26 14.13 3.49
CA GLY A 50 11.43 15.07 2.38
C GLY A 50 10.74 14.58 1.11
N VAL A 51 10.10 15.49 0.37
CA VAL A 51 9.50 15.22 -0.95
C VAL A 51 10.30 15.95 -2.00
N VAL A 52 10.88 15.19 -2.92
CA VAL A 52 11.70 15.69 -4.02
C VAL A 52 10.94 15.50 -5.32
N ASN A 53 10.46 16.60 -5.90
CA ASN A 53 9.82 16.60 -7.22
C ASN A 53 9.92 18.00 -7.87
N PRO A 54 11.04 18.34 -8.51
CA PRO A 54 11.25 19.66 -9.11
C PRO A 54 10.32 19.93 -10.31
N VAL A 55 9.67 18.90 -10.86
CA VAL A 55 8.68 19.05 -11.95
C VAL A 55 7.33 19.54 -11.42
N ASP A 56 7.06 19.33 -10.12
CA ASP A 56 5.81 19.76 -9.46
C ASP A 56 6.12 20.36 -8.07
N PRO A 57 6.79 21.53 -8.04
CA PRO A 57 7.16 22.20 -6.79
C PRO A 57 5.93 22.72 -6.00
N GLU A 58 4.82 23.01 -6.67
CA GLU A 58 3.59 23.46 -6.02
C GLU A 58 3.00 22.38 -5.13
N THR A 59 2.94 21.14 -5.62
CA THR A 59 2.51 19.98 -4.81
C THR A 59 3.45 19.76 -3.65
N CYS A 60 4.77 19.84 -3.82
CA CYS A 60 5.73 19.71 -2.73
C CYS A 60 5.51 20.78 -1.66
N ALA A 61 5.35 22.04 -2.05
CA ALA A 61 5.07 23.15 -1.14
C ALA A 61 3.73 22.98 -0.40
N ARG A 62 2.71 22.48 -1.09
CA ARG A 62 1.41 22.17 -0.47
C ARG A 62 1.54 21.07 0.57
N LEU A 63 2.23 19.97 0.26
CA LEU A 63 2.45 18.85 1.20
C LEU A 63 3.24 19.31 2.42
N SER A 64 4.23 20.18 2.23
CA SER A 64 4.99 20.79 3.32
C SER A 64 4.08 21.58 4.28
N ARG A 65 3.21 22.43 3.73
CA ARG A 65 2.25 23.20 4.56
C ARG A 65 1.20 22.32 5.25
N GLU A 66 0.74 21.27 4.56
CA GLU A 66 -0.35 20.40 5.05
C GLU A 66 0.14 19.40 6.09
N TYR A 67 1.34 18.85 5.91
CA TYR A 67 1.85 17.72 6.72
C TYR A 67 3.12 18.02 7.50
N GLY A 68 3.74 19.19 7.34
CA GLY A 68 4.98 19.54 8.01
C GLY A 68 6.23 18.82 7.46
N VAL A 69 6.11 18.13 6.32
CA VAL A 69 7.24 17.49 5.64
C VAL A 69 8.05 18.52 4.86
N LEU A 70 9.30 18.20 4.51
CA LEU A 70 10.16 19.09 3.75
C LEU A 70 9.79 19.08 2.26
N ALA A 71 9.53 20.23 1.66
CA ALA A 71 9.62 20.40 0.20
C ALA A 71 11.12 20.47 -0.13
N ALA A 72 11.71 19.33 -0.50
CA ALA A 72 13.14 19.17 -0.51
C ALA A 72 13.72 19.35 -1.93
N GLU A 73 14.87 20.03 -2.01
CA GLU A 73 15.70 20.07 -3.21
C GLU A 73 16.39 18.73 -3.43
N PRO A 74 16.79 18.39 -4.68
CA PRO A 74 17.46 17.11 -4.97
C PRO A 74 18.70 16.82 -4.12
N GLU A 75 19.43 17.84 -3.69
CA GLU A 75 20.62 17.72 -2.84
C GLU A 75 20.34 17.07 -1.49
N TRP A 76 19.10 17.19 -1.01
CA TRP A 76 18.67 16.57 0.25
C TRP A 76 18.76 15.03 0.22
N LEU A 77 18.68 14.41 -0.98
CA LEU A 77 18.87 12.97 -1.17
C LEU A 77 20.23 12.48 -0.66
N ARG A 78 21.27 13.35 -0.56
CA ARG A 78 22.56 12.98 0.03
C ARG A 78 22.43 12.63 1.51
N GLN A 79 21.54 13.31 2.22
CA GLN A 79 21.35 13.17 3.66
C GLN A 79 20.33 12.09 4.01
N ALA A 80 19.55 11.63 3.04
CA ALA A 80 18.52 10.61 3.26
C ALA A 80 19.18 9.25 3.53
N ASP A 81 18.69 8.55 4.54
CA ASP A 81 19.06 7.17 4.86
C ASP A 81 18.24 6.20 4.01
N VAL A 82 16.99 6.57 3.74
CA VAL A 82 16.02 5.78 2.99
C VAL A 82 15.45 6.63 1.85
N ILE A 83 15.52 6.11 0.63
CA ILE A 83 14.95 6.74 -0.57
C ILE A 83 13.75 5.92 -1.05
N PHE A 84 12.61 6.57 -1.17
CA PHE A 84 11.35 5.97 -1.59
C PHE A 84 11.01 6.40 -3.02
N PHE A 85 11.06 5.46 -3.97
CA PHE A 85 10.60 5.69 -5.33
C PHE A 85 9.08 5.62 -5.39
N ALA A 86 8.46 6.79 -5.51
CA ALA A 86 7.00 6.97 -5.61
C ALA A 86 6.61 7.63 -6.94
N VAL A 87 7.42 7.44 -7.97
CA VAL A 87 7.17 7.87 -9.35
C VAL A 87 6.35 6.81 -10.12
N LYS A 88 5.83 7.19 -11.28
CA LYS A 88 5.26 6.21 -12.22
C LYS A 88 6.37 5.32 -12.79
N PRO A 89 6.11 4.02 -13.04
CA PRO A 89 7.11 3.12 -13.63
C PRO A 89 7.80 3.68 -14.87
N GLN A 90 7.05 4.34 -15.75
CA GLN A 90 7.54 4.90 -17.00
C GLN A 90 8.54 6.07 -16.81
N THR A 91 8.46 6.76 -15.67
CA THR A 91 9.36 7.88 -15.34
C THR A 91 10.56 7.45 -14.49
N PHE A 92 10.68 6.17 -14.14
CA PHE A 92 11.79 5.66 -13.34
C PHE A 92 13.16 5.85 -14.02
N PRO A 93 13.35 5.58 -15.33
CA PRO A 93 14.63 5.85 -16.01
C PRO A 93 15.04 7.34 -15.94
N GLU A 94 14.08 8.25 -16.13
CA GLU A 94 14.35 9.69 -16.03
C GLU A 94 14.74 10.09 -14.60
N ALA A 95 14.05 9.52 -13.58
CA ALA A 95 14.40 9.75 -12.19
C ALA A 95 15.82 9.23 -11.88
N CYS A 96 16.22 8.08 -12.42
CA CYS A 96 17.59 7.58 -12.30
C CYS A 96 18.61 8.49 -12.97
N GLN A 97 18.31 9.05 -14.14
CA GLN A 97 19.16 10.03 -14.81
C GLN A 97 19.34 11.30 -13.97
N MET A 98 18.24 11.83 -13.44
CA MET A 98 18.21 13.09 -12.68
C MET A 98 18.89 12.97 -11.31
N TYR A 99 18.65 11.87 -10.61
CA TYR A 99 19.03 11.70 -9.20
C TYR A 99 20.14 10.69 -8.96
N GLY A 100 20.58 9.94 -9.98
CA GLY A 100 21.55 8.84 -9.83
C GLY A 100 22.86 9.25 -9.16
N LYS A 101 23.30 10.51 -9.33
CA LYS A 101 24.48 11.06 -8.62
C LYS A 101 24.37 11.12 -7.08
N TYR A 102 23.16 10.90 -6.54
CA TYR A 102 22.87 10.86 -5.11
C TYR A 102 22.63 9.43 -4.60
N PHE A 103 22.57 8.46 -5.50
CA PHE A 103 22.32 7.06 -5.13
C PHE A 103 23.63 6.41 -4.71
N THR A 104 23.62 5.77 -3.55
CA THR A 104 24.77 5.08 -2.97
C THR A 104 24.31 3.74 -2.38
N ALA A 105 25.20 2.75 -2.35
CA ALA A 105 24.89 1.39 -1.92
C ALA A 105 24.64 1.24 -0.41
N ASP A 106 25.00 2.24 0.40
CA ASP A 106 24.80 2.27 1.86
C ASP A 106 23.39 2.68 2.27
N LYS A 107 22.58 3.22 1.33
CA LYS A 107 21.19 3.61 1.56
C LYS A 107 20.24 2.45 1.34
N LEU A 108 19.07 2.53 1.96
CA LEU A 108 17.95 1.64 1.65
C LEU A 108 17.02 2.29 0.62
N TYR A 109 16.61 1.50 -0.36
CA TYR A 109 15.65 1.95 -1.36
C TYR A 109 14.31 1.21 -1.22
N LEU A 110 13.26 1.98 -1.09
CA LEU A 110 11.89 1.50 -1.06
C LEU A 110 11.20 1.85 -2.38
N THR A 111 10.34 0.97 -2.88
CA THR A 111 9.60 1.23 -4.12
C THR A 111 8.18 0.68 -4.07
N ILE A 112 7.26 1.41 -4.70
CA ILE A 112 5.86 0.99 -4.93
C ILE A 112 5.55 0.89 -6.42
N MET A 113 6.54 0.98 -7.27
CA MET A 113 6.34 1.00 -8.72
C MET A 113 5.83 -0.37 -9.22
N ALA A 114 4.64 -0.37 -9.82
CA ALA A 114 4.09 -1.56 -10.44
C ALA A 114 4.96 -1.97 -11.64
N GLY A 115 5.31 -3.26 -11.74
CA GLY A 115 6.09 -3.76 -12.85
C GLY A 115 7.61 -3.54 -12.75
N VAL A 116 8.12 -2.65 -11.89
CA VAL A 116 9.57 -2.48 -11.68
C VAL A 116 10.05 -3.47 -10.62
N SER A 117 10.98 -4.36 -10.98
CA SER A 117 11.51 -5.38 -10.08
C SER A 117 12.52 -4.84 -9.07
N CYS A 118 12.73 -5.56 -7.97
CA CYS A 118 13.83 -5.26 -7.05
C CYS A 118 15.17 -5.23 -7.79
N ALA A 119 15.43 -6.19 -8.67
CA ALA A 119 16.67 -6.25 -9.44
C ALA A 119 16.89 -5.01 -10.32
N ALA A 120 15.84 -4.44 -10.92
CA ALA A 120 15.94 -3.21 -11.70
C ALA A 120 16.32 -2.01 -10.83
N VAL A 121 15.77 -1.91 -9.62
CA VAL A 121 16.12 -0.85 -8.67
C VAL A 121 17.54 -1.06 -8.13
N GLU A 122 17.92 -2.28 -7.77
CA GLU A 122 19.28 -2.63 -7.33
C GLU A 122 20.33 -2.23 -8.38
N ALA A 123 20.09 -2.55 -9.66
CA ALA A 123 20.98 -2.17 -10.75
C ALA A 123 21.13 -0.65 -10.89
N ALA A 124 20.05 0.11 -10.69
CA ALA A 124 20.06 1.56 -10.77
C ALA A 124 20.72 2.25 -9.56
N THR A 125 20.82 1.54 -8.42
CA THR A 125 21.30 2.09 -7.14
C THR A 125 22.64 1.53 -6.68
N GLY A 126 23.40 0.87 -7.57
CA GLY A 126 24.71 0.32 -7.26
C GLY A 126 24.66 -0.93 -6.37
N ASN A 127 23.67 -1.78 -6.57
CA ASN A 127 23.42 -3.00 -5.79
C ASN A 127 23.09 -2.74 -4.30
N ALA A 128 22.41 -1.65 -4.03
CA ALA A 128 21.93 -1.33 -2.68
C ALA A 128 20.78 -2.27 -2.23
N ALA A 129 20.50 -2.26 -0.93
CA ALA A 129 19.33 -2.95 -0.38
C ALA A 129 18.03 -2.34 -0.91
N VAL A 130 17.09 -3.17 -1.36
CA VAL A 130 15.80 -2.76 -1.92
C VAL A 130 14.67 -3.51 -1.23
N VAL A 131 13.60 -2.78 -0.87
CA VAL A 131 12.32 -3.37 -0.46
C VAL A 131 11.23 -2.85 -1.38
N ARG A 132 10.52 -3.77 -2.02
CA ARG A 132 9.41 -3.45 -2.92
C ARG A 132 8.09 -3.73 -2.25
N PHE A 133 7.22 -2.72 -2.27
CA PHE A 133 5.88 -2.79 -1.69
C PHE A 133 4.79 -2.75 -2.76
N MET A 134 3.67 -3.35 -2.43
CA MET A 134 2.42 -3.23 -3.17
C MET A 134 1.30 -2.87 -2.17
N PRO A 135 1.17 -1.57 -1.84
CA PRO A 135 0.10 -1.06 -0.99
C PRO A 135 -1.17 -0.79 -1.81
N ASN A 136 -2.21 -0.27 -1.13
CA ASN A 136 -3.35 0.37 -1.76
C ASN A 136 -3.63 1.75 -1.13
N LEU A 137 -4.53 2.54 -1.72
CA LEU A 137 -4.82 3.90 -1.29
C LEU A 137 -5.39 4.02 0.13
N ALA A 138 -5.88 2.92 0.71
CA ALA A 138 -6.42 2.91 2.06
C ALA A 138 -5.35 3.14 3.14
N LEU A 139 -4.04 3.20 2.80
CA LEU A 139 -3.03 3.62 3.78
C LEU A 139 -3.23 5.07 4.26
N SER A 140 -3.86 5.93 3.48
CA SER A 140 -4.20 7.29 3.90
C SER A 140 -5.17 7.36 5.08
N VAL A 141 -5.89 6.25 5.33
CA VAL A 141 -6.83 6.05 6.44
C VAL A 141 -6.41 4.88 7.35
N GLN A 142 -5.17 4.43 7.26
CA GLN A 142 -4.59 3.36 8.09
C GLN A 142 -5.33 2.00 7.97
N LYS A 143 -5.85 1.70 6.79
CA LYS A 143 -6.59 0.46 6.47
C LYS A 143 -6.03 -0.24 5.22
N SER A 144 -4.74 -0.03 4.92
CA SER A 144 -4.12 -0.66 3.75
C SER A 144 -3.99 -2.17 3.91
N ALA A 145 -4.12 -2.86 2.79
CA ALA A 145 -3.55 -4.19 2.62
C ALA A 145 -2.27 -4.04 1.79
N THR A 146 -1.12 -4.26 2.42
CA THR A 146 0.20 -4.06 1.82
C THR A 146 0.94 -5.38 1.80
N ALA A 147 1.48 -5.79 0.65
CA ALA A 147 2.51 -6.82 0.61
C ALA A 147 3.87 -6.19 0.30
N TYR A 148 4.95 -6.86 0.72
CA TYR A 148 6.30 -6.48 0.36
C TYR A 148 7.19 -7.69 0.09
N CYS A 149 8.24 -7.48 -0.69
CA CYS A 149 9.33 -8.43 -0.86
C CYS A 149 10.67 -7.73 -0.67
N LEU A 150 11.68 -8.52 -0.39
CA LEU A 150 13.07 -8.08 -0.28
C LEU A 150 13.79 -8.33 -1.60
N GLY A 151 14.63 -7.38 -2.01
CA GLY A 151 15.63 -7.57 -3.02
C GLY A 151 16.77 -8.46 -2.54
N LYS A 152 17.72 -8.75 -3.43
CA LYS A 152 18.83 -9.68 -3.16
C LYS A 152 19.76 -9.17 -2.05
N HIS A 153 19.91 -7.86 -1.91
CA HIS A 153 20.83 -7.22 -0.96
C HIS A 153 20.13 -6.74 0.33
N ALA A 154 18.82 -6.99 0.47
CA ALA A 154 18.06 -6.68 1.67
C ALA A 154 17.92 -7.93 2.57
N GLY A 155 17.98 -7.72 3.88
CA GLY A 155 17.88 -8.78 4.89
C GLY A 155 16.78 -8.51 5.93
N GLU A 156 16.94 -9.11 7.10
CA GLU A 156 15.94 -9.01 8.17
C GLU A 156 15.87 -7.62 8.81
N GLU A 157 16.95 -6.83 8.78
CA GLU A 157 16.95 -5.45 9.26
C GLU A 157 16.04 -4.56 8.38
N GLU A 158 16.15 -4.71 7.05
CA GLU A 158 15.30 -4.00 6.09
C GLU A 158 13.85 -4.49 6.15
N ALA A 159 13.65 -5.79 6.41
CA ALA A 159 12.31 -6.35 6.65
C ALA A 159 11.69 -5.78 7.92
N ALA A 160 12.45 -5.63 9.00
CA ALA A 160 11.99 -5.04 10.24
C ALA A 160 11.59 -3.57 10.06
N LEU A 161 12.39 -2.79 9.33
CA LEU A 161 12.03 -1.41 8.97
C LEU A 161 10.78 -1.36 8.11
N ALA A 162 10.67 -2.22 7.08
CA ALA A 162 9.48 -2.32 6.24
C ALA A 162 8.22 -2.56 7.07
N GLN A 163 8.31 -3.49 8.02
CA GLN A 163 7.23 -3.80 8.95
C GLN A 163 6.90 -2.59 9.84
N ALA A 164 7.91 -1.95 10.42
CA ALA A 164 7.73 -0.79 11.29
C ALA A 164 7.09 0.42 10.57
N LEU A 165 7.44 0.66 9.30
CA LEU A 165 6.87 1.73 8.49
C LEU A 165 5.41 1.47 8.09
N PHE A 166 5.04 0.22 7.76
CA PHE A 166 3.75 -0.08 7.14
C PHE A 166 2.72 -0.69 8.08
N SER A 167 3.10 -1.36 9.19
CA SER A 167 2.12 -1.93 10.14
C SER A 167 1.16 -0.90 10.75
N PRO A 168 1.59 0.35 11.04
CA PRO A 168 0.66 1.39 11.49
C PRO A 168 -0.33 1.84 10.41
N LEU A 169 -0.07 1.49 9.16
CA LEU A 169 -0.90 1.88 8.00
C LEU A 169 -1.90 0.79 7.59
N GLY A 170 -1.85 -0.39 8.22
CA GLY A 170 -2.76 -1.49 7.95
C GLY A 170 -2.10 -2.87 8.06
N VAL A 171 -2.64 -3.85 7.34
CA VAL A 171 -2.09 -5.21 7.29
C VAL A 171 -0.88 -5.27 6.37
N VAL A 172 0.19 -5.93 6.83
CA VAL A 172 1.44 -6.07 6.08
C VAL A 172 1.83 -7.54 5.98
N ALA A 173 2.14 -8.01 4.77
CA ALA A 173 2.56 -9.37 4.50
C ALA A 173 3.84 -9.42 3.68
N ARG A 174 4.84 -10.19 4.13
CA ARG A 174 6.04 -10.47 3.32
C ARG A 174 5.75 -11.65 2.38
N LEU A 175 6.00 -11.46 1.10
CA LEU A 175 5.75 -12.46 0.05
C LEU A 175 6.96 -12.52 -0.92
N PRO A 176 7.13 -13.63 -1.65
CA PRO A 176 8.04 -13.68 -2.79
C PRO A 176 7.65 -12.64 -3.85
N GLU A 177 8.63 -12.02 -4.52
CA GLU A 177 8.40 -10.99 -5.54
C GLU A 177 7.45 -11.46 -6.65
N ALA A 178 7.55 -12.73 -7.06
CA ALA A 178 6.68 -13.34 -8.07
C ALA A 178 5.17 -13.30 -7.74
N GLN A 179 4.81 -13.10 -6.47
CA GLN A 179 3.42 -13.00 -6.03
C GLN A 179 2.87 -11.58 -6.05
N LEU A 180 3.70 -10.54 -6.22
CA LEU A 180 3.25 -9.14 -6.14
C LEU A 180 2.27 -8.76 -7.25
N SER A 181 2.32 -9.41 -8.43
CA SER A 181 1.28 -9.22 -9.47
C SER A 181 -0.09 -9.74 -9.02
N ALA A 182 -0.13 -10.84 -8.27
CA ALA A 182 -1.36 -11.35 -7.67
C ALA A 182 -1.89 -10.39 -6.58
N VAL A 183 -0.98 -9.83 -5.77
CA VAL A 183 -1.32 -8.79 -4.78
C VAL A 183 -1.86 -7.53 -5.45
N THR A 184 -1.26 -7.11 -6.58
CA THR A 184 -1.77 -5.97 -7.36
C THR A 184 -3.23 -6.19 -7.76
N ALA A 185 -3.57 -7.39 -8.26
CA ALA A 185 -4.94 -7.72 -8.65
C ALA A 185 -5.89 -7.84 -7.44
N LEU A 186 -5.40 -8.40 -6.31
CA LEU A 186 -6.21 -8.66 -5.12
C LEU A 186 -6.48 -7.40 -4.30
N SER A 187 -5.43 -6.70 -3.90
CA SER A 187 -5.53 -5.57 -2.96
C SER A 187 -5.17 -4.22 -3.56
N GLY A 188 -4.31 -4.17 -4.57
CA GLY A 188 -4.03 -2.94 -5.30
C GLY A 188 -5.23 -2.44 -6.09
N SER A 189 -5.81 -3.30 -6.93
CA SER A 189 -7.02 -3.04 -7.72
C SER A 189 -8.32 -3.32 -6.96
N GLY A 190 -8.26 -4.14 -5.91
CA GLY A 190 -9.41 -4.62 -5.13
C GLY A 190 -10.38 -3.53 -4.67
N PRO A 191 -9.93 -2.36 -4.17
CA PRO A 191 -10.83 -1.29 -3.78
C PRO A 191 -11.80 -0.88 -4.89
N ALA A 192 -11.37 -0.88 -6.16
CA ALA A 192 -12.23 -0.53 -7.30
C ALA A 192 -13.38 -1.54 -7.49
N TYR A 193 -13.17 -2.81 -7.16
CA TYR A 193 -14.23 -3.83 -7.27
C TYR A 193 -15.32 -3.61 -6.21
N PHE A 194 -14.90 -3.22 -4.99
CA PHE A 194 -15.84 -2.85 -3.93
C PHE A 194 -16.59 -1.56 -4.26
N TYR A 195 -15.92 -0.56 -4.87
CA TYR A 195 -16.58 0.67 -5.30
C TYR A 195 -17.64 0.39 -6.36
N LEU A 196 -17.33 -0.46 -7.35
CA LEU A 196 -18.30 -0.88 -8.37
C LEU A 196 -19.52 -1.58 -7.76
N LEU A 197 -19.30 -2.46 -6.76
CA LEU A 197 -20.40 -3.09 -6.01
C LEU A 197 -21.25 -2.04 -5.27
N CYS A 198 -20.60 -1.11 -4.58
CA CYS A 198 -21.30 -0.04 -3.86
C CYS A 198 -22.12 0.85 -4.82
N GLU A 199 -21.56 1.20 -5.97
CA GLU A 199 -22.25 1.97 -7.01
C GLU A 199 -23.53 1.26 -7.44
N ALA A 200 -23.45 -0.04 -7.79
CA ALA A 200 -24.61 -0.83 -8.20
C ALA A 200 -25.69 -0.90 -7.10
N MET A 201 -25.29 -1.08 -5.83
CA MET A 201 -26.23 -1.12 -4.70
C MET A 201 -26.92 0.23 -4.48
N ILE A 202 -26.18 1.33 -4.54
CA ILE A 202 -26.70 2.70 -4.37
C ILE A 202 -27.70 3.03 -5.49
N GLU A 203 -27.34 2.72 -6.75
CA GLU A 203 -28.21 2.95 -7.90
C GLU A 203 -29.52 2.16 -7.80
N SER A 204 -29.44 0.88 -7.40
CA SER A 204 -30.61 0.04 -7.22
C SER A 204 -31.54 0.57 -6.14
N ALA A 205 -31.01 0.95 -4.98
CA ALA A 205 -31.80 1.53 -3.89
C ALA A 205 -32.42 2.87 -4.27
N ALA A 206 -31.70 3.71 -5.03
CA ALA A 206 -32.22 4.99 -5.53
C ALA A 206 -33.33 4.79 -6.56
N ALA A 207 -33.22 3.80 -7.43
CA ALA A 207 -34.28 3.44 -8.40
C ALA A 207 -35.54 2.93 -7.70
N ASP A 208 -35.40 2.35 -6.52
CA ASP A 208 -36.51 1.88 -5.65
C ASP A 208 -37.11 3.00 -4.77
N GLY A 209 -36.67 4.26 -4.98
CA GLY A 209 -37.19 5.46 -4.33
C GLY A 209 -36.46 5.90 -3.06
N MET A 210 -35.38 5.25 -2.67
CA MET A 210 -34.55 5.69 -1.53
C MET A 210 -33.76 6.95 -1.89
N ASN A 211 -33.67 7.88 -0.93
CA ASN A 211 -32.80 9.05 -1.10
C ASN A 211 -31.33 8.56 -1.32
N ARG A 212 -30.65 9.12 -2.33
CA ARG A 212 -29.33 8.69 -2.78
C ARG A 212 -28.24 8.83 -1.69
N GLU A 213 -28.31 9.88 -0.88
CA GLU A 213 -27.37 10.10 0.23
C GLU A 213 -27.58 9.04 1.33
N THR A 214 -28.85 8.72 1.63
CA THR A 214 -29.20 7.65 2.57
C THR A 214 -28.75 6.29 2.05
N ALA A 215 -29.00 5.99 0.78
CA ALA A 215 -28.53 4.75 0.13
C ALA A 215 -27.01 4.61 0.21
N ARG A 216 -26.28 5.70 -0.08
CA ARG A 216 -24.82 5.74 0.04
C ARG A 216 -24.36 5.49 1.47
N ALA A 217 -24.92 6.17 2.45
CA ALA A 217 -24.53 6.04 3.85
C ALA A 217 -24.73 4.59 4.35
N LEU A 218 -25.89 4.00 4.04
CA LEU A 218 -26.21 2.61 4.42
C LEU A 218 -25.30 1.60 3.71
N THR A 219 -25.03 1.78 2.42
CA THR A 219 -24.14 0.89 1.66
C THR A 219 -22.73 0.90 2.20
N VAL A 220 -22.16 2.09 2.45
CA VAL A 220 -20.79 2.24 2.99
C VAL A 220 -20.69 1.61 4.37
N GLN A 221 -21.68 1.88 5.26
CA GLN A 221 -21.68 1.32 6.61
C GLN A 221 -21.86 -0.21 6.59
N THR A 222 -22.64 -0.74 5.65
CA THR A 222 -22.82 -2.19 5.48
C THR A 222 -21.51 -2.86 5.04
N LEU A 223 -20.79 -2.26 4.11
CA LEU A 223 -19.47 -2.78 3.66
C LEU A 223 -18.46 -2.78 4.81
N GLU A 224 -18.37 -1.66 5.54
CA GLU A 224 -17.47 -1.55 6.71
C GLU A 224 -17.80 -2.59 7.78
N GLY A 225 -19.10 -2.73 8.12
CA GLY A 225 -19.58 -3.71 9.10
C GLY A 225 -19.29 -5.15 8.69
N ALA A 226 -19.51 -5.49 7.42
CA ALA A 226 -19.21 -6.83 6.91
C ALA A 226 -17.72 -7.16 6.99
N ALA A 227 -16.84 -6.23 6.59
CA ALA A 227 -15.40 -6.40 6.70
C ALA A 227 -14.94 -6.53 8.16
N ALA A 228 -15.46 -5.68 9.04
CA ALA A 228 -15.16 -5.73 10.47
C ALA A 228 -15.58 -7.04 11.13
N LEU A 229 -16.75 -7.57 10.77
CA LEU A 229 -17.24 -8.85 11.29
C LEU A 229 -16.37 -10.03 10.87
N ILE A 230 -15.91 -10.07 9.62
CA ILE A 230 -14.98 -11.11 9.15
C ILE A 230 -13.66 -11.03 9.93
N ALA A 231 -13.11 -9.82 10.09
CA ALA A 231 -11.86 -9.62 10.82
C ALA A 231 -11.99 -9.98 12.32
N PHE A 232 -13.12 -9.64 12.95
CA PHE A 232 -13.36 -9.89 14.36
C PHE A 232 -13.62 -11.37 14.66
N SER A 233 -14.42 -12.05 13.83
CA SER A 233 -14.82 -13.43 14.09
C SER A 233 -13.73 -14.44 13.79
N GLY A 234 -12.80 -14.13 12.90
CA GLY A 234 -11.83 -15.09 12.35
C GLY A 234 -12.44 -16.19 11.48
N GLU A 235 -13.77 -16.13 11.24
CA GLU A 235 -14.47 -17.10 10.40
C GLU A 235 -14.27 -16.81 8.90
N SER A 236 -14.43 -17.85 8.09
CA SER A 236 -14.37 -17.67 6.65
C SER A 236 -15.55 -16.83 6.13
N PRO A 237 -15.35 -16.07 5.03
CA PRO A 237 -16.46 -15.36 4.37
C PRO A 237 -17.65 -16.27 4.03
N THR A 238 -17.39 -17.55 3.70
CA THR A 238 -18.41 -18.54 3.43
C THR A 238 -19.27 -18.83 4.65
N GLU A 239 -18.65 -19.01 5.83
CA GLU A 239 -19.37 -19.24 7.07
C GLU A 239 -20.17 -18.01 7.49
N MET A 240 -19.58 -16.81 7.39
CA MET A 240 -20.26 -15.56 7.67
C MET A 240 -21.50 -15.37 6.78
N ARG A 241 -21.35 -15.62 5.48
CA ARG A 241 -22.49 -15.59 4.54
C ARG A 241 -23.59 -16.58 4.94
N ARG A 242 -23.22 -17.83 5.26
CA ARG A 242 -24.17 -18.87 5.69
C ARG A 242 -24.96 -18.45 6.92
N ARG A 243 -24.33 -17.79 7.90
CA ARG A 243 -24.99 -17.33 9.14
C ARG A 243 -26.11 -16.33 8.91
N ILE A 244 -25.91 -15.39 7.96
CA ILE A 244 -26.88 -14.34 7.67
C ILE A 244 -27.87 -14.73 6.59
N THR A 245 -27.76 -15.95 6.01
CA THR A 245 -28.65 -16.46 4.96
C THR A 245 -29.66 -17.41 5.56
N SER A 246 -30.79 -16.87 6.00
CA SER A 246 -31.91 -17.69 6.50
C SER A 246 -32.69 -18.32 5.35
N LYS A 247 -33.15 -19.56 5.56
CA LYS A 247 -33.96 -20.30 4.58
C LYS A 247 -35.24 -19.53 4.21
N LYS A 248 -35.48 -19.36 2.92
CA LYS A 248 -36.61 -18.57 2.34
C LYS A 248 -36.53 -17.07 2.73
N GLY A 249 -35.37 -16.58 3.16
CA GLY A 249 -35.18 -15.17 3.50
C GLY A 249 -34.77 -14.31 2.29
N THR A 250 -34.81 -13.01 2.48
CA THR A 250 -34.39 -12.01 1.46
C THR A 250 -32.94 -12.18 1.05
N THR A 251 -32.07 -12.52 2.00
CA THR A 251 -30.63 -12.76 1.74
C THR A 251 -30.40 -13.96 0.83
N GLU A 252 -31.15 -15.06 1.05
CA GLU A 252 -31.07 -16.26 0.20
C GLU A 252 -31.47 -15.92 -1.24
N ALA A 253 -32.59 -15.22 -1.43
CA ALA A 253 -33.05 -14.81 -2.75
C ALA A 253 -32.07 -13.89 -3.46
N GLY A 254 -31.49 -12.89 -2.75
CA GLY A 254 -30.51 -11.96 -3.31
C GLY A 254 -29.22 -12.65 -3.71
N VAL A 255 -28.68 -13.54 -2.84
CA VAL A 255 -27.47 -14.31 -3.14
C VAL A 255 -27.68 -15.24 -4.33
N ALA A 256 -28.83 -15.95 -4.40
CA ALA A 256 -29.15 -16.81 -5.52
C ALA A 256 -29.20 -16.05 -6.85
N ALA A 257 -29.85 -14.90 -6.90
CA ALA A 257 -29.91 -14.05 -8.08
C ALA A 257 -28.51 -13.56 -8.53
N LEU A 258 -27.63 -13.18 -7.59
CA LEU A 258 -26.25 -12.78 -7.90
C LEU A 258 -25.42 -13.93 -8.47
N GLU A 259 -25.54 -15.12 -7.91
CA GLU A 259 -24.83 -16.32 -8.41
C GLU A 259 -25.36 -16.74 -9.80
N GLU A 260 -26.67 -16.69 -10.03
CA GLU A 260 -27.28 -16.96 -11.35
C GLU A 260 -26.82 -15.96 -12.40
N ALA A 261 -26.71 -14.67 -12.03
CA ALA A 261 -26.16 -13.62 -12.87
C ALA A 261 -24.63 -13.76 -13.12
N GLY A 262 -23.97 -14.71 -12.46
CA GLY A 262 -22.55 -15.00 -12.67
C GLY A 262 -21.59 -14.09 -11.91
N PHE A 263 -21.99 -13.55 -10.76
CA PHE A 263 -21.19 -12.65 -9.92
C PHE A 263 -19.79 -13.21 -9.65
N SER A 264 -19.68 -14.44 -9.18
CA SER A 264 -18.40 -15.08 -8.86
C SER A 264 -17.47 -15.15 -10.10
N ARG A 265 -18.04 -15.44 -11.28
CA ARG A 265 -17.28 -15.47 -12.55
C ARG A 265 -16.81 -14.08 -12.96
N ALA A 266 -17.65 -13.07 -12.78
CA ALA A 266 -17.29 -11.68 -13.09
C ALA A 266 -16.11 -11.18 -12.22
N VAL A 267 -16.14 -11.46 -10.90
CA VAL A 267 -15.07 -11.12 -9.96
C VAL A 267 -13.78 -11.84 -10.34
N GLN A 268 -13.83 -13.14 -10.65
CA GLN A 268 -12.66 -13.90 -11.11
C GLN A 268 -12.07 -13.33 -12.41
N ALA A 269 -12.92 -12.97 -13.38
CA ALA A 269 -12.48 -12.38 -14.63
C ALA A 269 -11.76 -11.03 -14.40
N GLY A 270 -12.30 -10.17 -13.54
CA GLY A 270 -11.67 -8.91 -13.15
C GLY A 270 -10.30 -9.10 -12.52
N TYR A 271 -10.20 -10.01 -11.54
CA TYR A 271 -8.92 -10.37 -10.90
C TYR A 271 -7.89 -10.87 -11.92
N LEU A 272 -8.26 -11.80 -12.80
CA LEU A 272 -7.36 -12.36 -13.79
C LEU A 272 -6.90 -11.32 -14.82
N ALA A 273 -7.78 -10.41 -15.23
CA ALA A 273 -7.44 -9.32 -16.14
C ALA A 273 -6.43 -8.36 -15.50
N ALA A 274 -6.66 -7.95 -14.25
CA ALA A 274 -5.74 -7.06 -13.51
C ALA A 274 -4.38 -7.73 -13.28
N ARG A 275 -4.34 -9.02 -12.94
CA ARG A 275 -3.10 -9.77 -12.78
C ARG A 275 -2.30 -9.83 -14.07
N ARG A 276 -2.93 -10.22 -15.20
CA ARG A 276 -2.26 -10.24 -16.51
C ARG A 276 -1.68 -8.87 -16.86
N ARG A 277 -2.44 -7.81 -16.63
CA ARG A 277 -1.96 -6.45 -16.91
C ARG A 277 -0.76 -6.08 -16.05
N SER A 278 -0.75 -6.48 -14.78
CA SER A 278 0.40 -6.29 -13.89
C SER A 278 1.65 -7.03 -14.39
N ASP A 279 1.48 -8.26 -14.85
CA ASP A 279 2.58 -9.07 -15.42
C ASP A 279 3.13 -8.45 -16.74
N GLU A 280 2.26 -7.87 -17.58
CA GLU A 280 2.65 -7.18 -18.81
C GLU A 280 3.47 -5.91 -18.51
N LEU A 281 3.05 -5.13 -17.51
CA LEU A 281 3.78 -3.93 -17.09
C LEU A 281 5.18 -4.26 -16.55
N GLY A 282 5.36 -5.43 -15.97
CA GLY A 282 6.65 -5.89 -15.48
C GLY A 282 7.61 -6.38 -16.56
N LYS A 283 7.17 -6.49 -17.81
CA LYS A 283 8.00 -6.92 -18.95
C LYS A 283 8.43 -5.76 -19.85
N GLN A 284 7.92 -4.58 -19.59
CA GLN A 284 8.28 -3.33 -20.29
C GLN A 284 9.46 -2.65 -19.61
#